data_2e4ab276dcf028642fd4a10a5cfd358d
#
_entry.id   2e4ab276dcf028642fd4a10a5cfd358d
#
_cell.length_a   1.000
_cell.length_b   1.000
_cell.length_c   1.000
_cell.angle_alpha   90.00
_cell.angle_beta   90.00
_cell.angle_gamma   90.00
#
_symmetry.space_group_name_H-M   'P 1'
#
loop_
_entity.id
_entity.type
_entity.pdbx_description
1 polymer ?
#
loop_
_entity_poly.entity_id
_entity_poly.type
_entity_poly.pdbx_seq_one_letter_code
_entity_poly.pdbx_strand_id
1 'polypeptide(L)'
;MKEIKASTLHKKWMRNELTYRKEFAALANEYSLAAAMIKARVRAGLTQEQLAKRMHTTQASIARLESGRVKPSTRTLERLACATGLRLRIYFESAKAI
;
A
#
# COMPACT_ATOMS: atom_id res chain seq x y z
N MET A 1 5.06 -17.22 0.13
CA MET A 1 4.71 -17.30 0.01
C MET A 1 4.57 -17.33 -0.25
N LYS A 2 4.41 -17.70 -0.47
CA LYS A 2 3.97 -17.89 -0.86
C LYS A 2 3.22 -17.93 -0.71
N GLU A 3 2.77 -18.44 -0.67
CA GLU A 3 1.96 -18.67 -0.62
C GLU A 3 1.36 -19.08 0.00
N ILE A 4 0.80 -19.42 0.40
CA ILE A 4 0.26 -19.96 0.97
C ILE A 4 0.24 -20.99 0.79
N LYS A 5 0.30 -21.72 0.73
CA LYS A 5 0.17 -22.56 0.44
C LYS A 5 -0.54 -22.92 0.26
N ALA A 6 -0.43 -23.19 0.48
CA ALA A 6 -1.28 -23.17 0.33
C ALA A 6 -2.03 -23.80 -0.35
N SER A 7 -1.69 -24.38 -0.68
CA SER A 7 -2.26 -24.93 -1.72
C SER A 7 -3.37 -25.86 -1.42
N THR A 8 -3.26 -26.66 -0.59
CA THR A 8 -4.26 -27.58 -0.37
C THR A 8 -5.36 -26.89 0.29
N LEU A 9 -5.14 -26.22 1.27
CA LEU A 9 -6.10 -25.50 1.93
C LEU A 9 -6.76 -24.75 0.92
N HIS A 10 -6.05 -24.21 0.05
CA HIS A 10 -6.49 -23.53 -1.02
C HIS A 10 -7.59 -24.16 -1.76
N LYS A 11 -7.44 -25.29 -2.14
CA LYS A 11 -8.37 -25.95 -2.86
C LYS A 11 -9.66 -26.01 -2.17
N LYS A 12 -9.68 -26.25 -0.97
CA LYS A 12 -10.81 -26.31 -0.25
C LYS A 12 -11.51 -25.04 -0.19
N TRP A 13 -10.91 -24.01 -0.07
CA TRP A 13 -11.56 -22.77 -0.01
C TRP A 13 -11.92 -22.22 -1.30
N MET A 14 -11.33 -22.68 -2.29
CA MET A 14 -11.56 -22.19 -3.56
C MET A 14 -12.92 -21.81 -3.84
N ARG A 15 -13.88 -22.42 -3.41
CA ARG A 15 -15.12 -22.09 -3.71
C ARG A 15 -15.64 -20.97 -3.08
N ASN A 16 -15.72 -20.93 -1.91
CA ASN A 16 -16.28 -19.79 -1.38
C ASN A 16 -15.22 -18.93 -1.05
N GLU A 17 -14.17 -19.18 -1.55
CA GLU A 17 -13.19 -18.39 -1.24
C GLU A 17 -12.98 -17.37 -2.22
N LEU A 18 -13.70 -17.24 -3.21
CA LEU A 18 -13.50 -16.22 -4.17
C LEU A 18 -13.59 -14.92 -3.40
N THR A 19 -14.51 -14.80 -2.47
CA THR A 19 -14.66 -13.60 -1.69
C THR A 19 -13.47 -13.41 -0.77
N TYR A 20 -13.08 -14.48 -0.14
CA TYR A 20 -11.96 -14.44 0.77
C TYR A 20 -10.71 -13.97 0.02
N ARG A 21 -10.48 -14.51 -1.14
CA ARG A 21 -9.32 -14.15 -1.89
C ARG A 21 -9.32 -12.69 -2.32
N LYS A 22 -10.47 -12.19 -2.64
CA LYS A 22 -10.56 -10.81 -3.03
C LYS A 22 -10.28 -9.94 -1.84
N GLU A 23 -10.79 -10.28 -0.69
CA GLU A 23 -10.56 -9.51 0.50
C GLU A 23 -9.10 -9.55 0.90
N PHE A 24 -8.49 -10.71 0.75
CA PHE A 24 -7.10 -10.85 1.12
C PHE A 24 -6.23 -10.05 0.18
N ALA A 25 -6.53 -10.10 -1.10
CA ALA A 25 -5.76 -9.36 -2.08
C ALA A 25 -5.88 -7.85 -1.85
N ALA A 26 -7.06 -7.41 -1.51
CA ALA A 26 -7.28 -5.99 -1.28
C ALA A 26 -6.49 -5.54 -0.06
N LEU A 27 -6.46 -6.37 0.97
CA LEU A 27 -5.75 -6.04 2.16
C LEU A 27 -4.25 -5.99 1.88
N ALA A 28 -3.76 -6.95 1.11
CA ALA A 28 -2.35 -7.00 0.77
C ALA A 28 -1.97 -5.76 -0.02
N ASN A 29 -2.83 -5.30 -0.90
CA ASN A 29 -2.56 -4.13 -1.70
C ASN A 29 -2.51 -2.88 -0.82
N GLU A 30 -3.38 -2.81 0.17
CA GLU A 30 -3.40 -1.66 1.06
C GLU A 30 -2.12 -1.62 1.88
N TYR A 31 -1.65 -2.77 2.32
CA TYR A 31 -0.44 -2.81 3.08
C TYR A 31 0.75 -2.49 2.19
N SER A 32 0.72 -2.92 0.94
CA SER A 32 1.80 -2.65 0.03
C SER A 32 1.92 -1.17 -0.22
N LEU A 33 0.78 -0.50 -0.34
CA LEU A 33 0.77 0.91 -0.61
C LEU A 33 1.28 1.67 0.62
N ALA A 34 0.83 1.28 1.80
CA ALA A 34 1.27 1.93 3.01
C ALA A 34 2.79 1.75 3.18
N ALA A 35 3.27 0.56 2.91
CA ALA A 35 4.69 0.28 3.03
C ALA A 35 5.49 1.12 2.04
N ALA A 36 4.96 1.30 0.83
CA ALA A 36 5.63 2.10 -0.17
C ALA A 36 5.72 3.56 0.25
N MET A 37 4.65 4.05 0.89
CA MET A 37 4.65 5.43 1.35
C MET A 37 5.65 5.63 2.48
N ILE A 38 5.73 4.68 3.40
CA ILE A 38 6.69 4.77 4.49
C ILE A 38 8.10 4.74 3.92
N LYS A 39 8.34 3.87 2.96
CA LYS A 39 9.63 3.74 2.37
C LYS A 39 10.03 5.02 1.68
N ALA A 40 9.11 5.65 0.98
CA ALA A 40 9.39 6.90 0.28
C ALA A 40 9.80 7.96 1.30
N ARG A 41 9.08 8.04 2.40
CA ARG A 41 9.39 9.03 3.43
C ARG A 41 10.75 8.78 4.05
N VAL A 42 11.02 7.53 4.38
CA VAL A 42 12.28 7.20 5.02
C VAL A 42 13.46 7.44 4.08
N ARG A 43 13.28 7.13 2.81
CA ARG A 43 14.33 7.38 1.83
C ARG A 43 14.66 8.86 1.73
N ALA A 44 13.65 9.70 1.92
CA ALA A 44 13.86 11.13 1.85
C ALA A 44 14.43 11.67 3.16
N GLY A 45 14.56 10.82 4.17
CA GLY A 45 15.10 11.24 5.45
C GLY A 45 14.15 12.09 6.25
N LEU A 46 12.86 11.91 6.06
CA LEU A 46 11.87 12.76 6.71
C LEU A 46 11.09 12.03 7.79
N THR A 47 10.74 12.74 8.85
CA THR A 47 9.85 12.20 9.85
C THR A 47 8.43 12.44 9.31
N GLN A 48 7.45 11.83 9.96
CA GLN A 48 6.08 12.04 9.56
C GLN A 48 5.71 13.52 9.65
N GLU A 49 6.18 14.16 10.66
CA GLU A 49 5.92 15.55 10.87
C GLU A 49 6.52 16.41 9.78
N GLN A 50 7.76 16.12 9.40
CA GLN A 50 8.41 16.87 8.35
C GLN A 50 7.73 16.66 7.00
N LEU A 51 7.31 15.44 6.74
CA LEU A 51 6.62 15.15 5.50
C LEU A 51 5.28 15.90 5.48
N ALA A 52 4.59 15.90 6.63
CA ALA A 52 3.31 16.58 6.72
C ALA A 52 3.46 18.05 6.35
N LYS A 53 4.54 18.66 6.81
CA LYS A 53 4.76 20.05 6.50
C LYS A 53 4.96 20.24 5.01
N ARG A 54 5.73 19.40 4.39
CA ARG A 54 5.97 19.52 2.97
C ARG A 54 4.71 19.30 2.15
N MET A 55 3.81 18.49 2.66
CA MET A 55 2.58 18.19 1.95
C MET A 55 1.43 19.11 2.41
N HIS A 56 1.73 20.07 3.27
CA HIS A 56 0.73 20.99 3.79
C HIS A 56 -0.44 20.25 4.43
N THR A 57 -0.11 19.31 5.28
CA THR A 57 -1.13 18.55 5.98
C THR A 57 -0.65 18.31 7.41
N THR A 58 -1.31 17.45 8.14
CA THR A 58 -0.96 17.21 9.53
C THR A 58 -0.24 15.88 9.68
N GLN A 59 0.52 15.77 10.76
CA GLN A 59 1.24 14.55 11.04
C GLN A 59 0.23 13.40 11.23
N ALA A 60 -0.93 13.70 11.81
CA ALA A 60 -1.96 12.69 12.00
C ALA A 60 -2.45 12.13 10.66
N SER A 61 -2.51 13.00 9.63
CA SER A 61 -2.96 12.57 8.32
C SER A 61 -1.93 11.63 7.73
N ILE A 62 -0.64 11.95 7.89
CA ILE A 62 0.42 11.11 7.36
C ILE A 62 0.40 9.76 8.09
N ALA A 63 0.24 9.79 9.40
CA ALA A 63 0.19 8.57 10.18
C ALA A 63 -0.97 7.68 9.72
N ARG A 64 -2.08 8.30 9.38
CA ARG A 64 -3.23 7.56 8.94
C ARG A 64 -2.97 6.91 7.60
N LEU A 65 -2.31 7.62 6.70
CA LEU A 65 -1.99 7.08 5.39
C LEU A 65 -1.03 5.90 5.54
N GLU A 66 -0.09 6.01 6.47
CA GLU A 66 0.91 4.97 6.64
C GLU A 66 0.39 3.78 7.45
N SER A 67 -0.82 3.88 7.97
CA SER A 67 -1.37 2.80 8.75
C SER A 67 -2.00 1.72 7.86
N GLY A 68 -2.21 2.05 6.60
CA GLY A 68 -2.84 1.10 5.69
C GLY A 68 -4.35 1.07 5.82
N ARG A 69 -4.93 1.93 6.63
CA ARG A 69 -6.36 1.93 6.79
C ARG A 69 -7.12 2.78 5.82
N VAL A 70 -6.47 3.69 5.17
CA VAL A 70 -7.12 4.51 4.19
C VAL A 70 -6.50 4.32 2.85
N LYS A 71 -7.24 4.53 1.82
CA LYS A 71 -6.74 4.43 0.49
C LYS A 71 -6.48 5.83 -0.03
N PRO A 72 -5.24 6.17 -0.25
CA PRO A 72 -4.93 7.51 -0.74
C PRO A 72 -5.34 7.64 -2.20
N SER A 73 -5.70 8.82 -2.61
CA SER A 73 -6.04 9.07 -4.01
C SER A 73 -4.72 9.21 -4.76
N THR A 74 -4.76 9.13 -6.08
CA THR A 74 -3.56 9.31 -6.86
C THR A 74 -3.02 10.70 -6.66
N ARG A 75 -3.89 11.66 -6.41
CA ARG A 75 -3.45 13.02 -6.16
C ARG A 75 -2.58 13.06 -4.90
N THR A 76 -2.99 12.36 -3.87
CA THR A 76 -2.23 12.31 -2.63
C THR A 76 -0.88 11.64 -2.88
N LEU A 77 -0.88 10.59 -3.68
CA LEU A 77 0.36 9.89 -3.99
C LEU A 77 1.30 10.79 -4.79
N GLU A 78 0.76 11.58 -5.69
CA GLU A 78 1.57 12.50 -6.47
C GLU A 78 2.17 13.57 -5.56
N ARG A 79 1.39 14.03 -4.60
CA ARG A 79 1.89 15.04 -3.67
C ARG A 79 3.00 14.46 -2.80
N LEU A 80 2.86 13.20 -2.43
CA LEU A 80 3.86 12.53 -1.64
C LEU A 80 5.14 12.40 -2.46
N ALA A 81 5.01 12.01 -3.73
CA ALA A 81 6.15 11.84 -4.59
C ALA A 81 6.89 13.17 -4.70
N CYS A 82 6.15 14.22 -4.90
CA CYS A 82 6.74 15.53 -5.04
C CYS A 82 7.47 15.94 -3.75
N ALA A 83 6.84 15.69 -2.63
CA ALA A 83 7.42 16.08 -1.34
C ALA A 83 8.68 15.30 -0.99
N THR A 84 8.82 14.11 -1.54
CA THR A 84 9.96 13.27 -1.23
C THR A 84 11.01 13.27 -2.35
N GLY A 85 10.75 14.02 -3.41
CA GLY A 85 11.69 14.07 -4.52
C GLY A 85 11.70 12.81 -5.35
N LEU A 86 10.65 12.04 -5.28
CA LEU A 86 10.56 10.79 -6.02
C LEU A 86 9.56 10.91 -7.15
N ARG A 87 9.50 9.91 -7.99
CA ARG A 87 8.54 9.91 -9.07
C ARG A 87 7.55 8.80 -8.84
N LEU A 88 6.28 9.08 -8.95
CA LEU A 88 5.24 8.10 -8.79
C LEU A 88 5.09 7.29 -10.07
N ARG A 89 5.07 5.99 -9.95
CA ARG A 89 4.84 5.13 -11.09
C ARG A 89 3.81 4.11 -10.68
N ILE A 90 2.80 3.93 -11.51
CA ILE A 90 1.74 2.98 -11.22
C ILE A 90 1.62 2.05 -12.41
N TYR A 91 1.59 0.79 -12.16
CA TYR A 91 1.43 -0.16 -13.24
C TYR A 91 0.75 -1.41 -12.72
N PHE A 92 0.27 -2.21 -13.64
CA PHE A 92 -0.33 -3.47 -13.26
C PHE A 92 0.65 -4.57 -13.64
N GLU A 93 0.72 -5.59 -12.86
CA GLU A 93 1.57 -6.69 -13.21
C GLU A 93 0.72 -7.93 -13.22
N SER A 94 1.23 -8.96 -13.86
CA SER A 94 0.50 -10.19 -14.01
C SER A 94 0.27 -10.86 -12.68
N ALA A 95 -0.94 -11.32 -12.50
CA ALA A 95 -1.26 -11.94 -11.26
C ALA A 95 -1.23 -13.43 -11.41
N LYS A 96 -0.52 -13.90 -12.34
CA LYS A 96 -0.44 -15.24 -12.57
C LYS A 96 -0.26 -16.13 -11.48
N ALA A 97 0.29 -15.89 -10.61
CA ALA A 97 0.51 -16.76 -9.64
C ALA A 97 -0.63 -17.49 -9.18
N ILE A 98 -1.62 -17.47 -9.47
CA ILE A 98 -2.62 -18.17 -8.86
C ILE A 98 -2.96 -19.37 -9.34
#